data_b3dd6ec62843345b99e8c11bbeedb019
#
_entry.id   b3dd6ec62843345b99e8c11bbeedb019
#
_cell.length_a   1.000
_cell.length_b   1.000
_cell.length_c   1.000
_cell.angle_alpha   90.00
_cell.angle_beta   90.00
_cell.angle_gamma   90.00
#
_symmetry.space_group_name_H-M   'P 1'
#
loop_
_entity.id
_entity.type
_entity.pdbx_description
1 polymer ?
#
loop_
_entity_poly.entity_id
_entity_poly.type
_entity_poly.pdbx_seq_one_letter_code
_entity_poly.pdbx_strand_id
1 'polypeptide(L)'
;MPVYTWVAKTRKGRTLKGDIEAVDETVALSQLKRRKLAVKKIKPKPKDLFENVAFMQPKVTKKDIVIFTRQFSTMIDAGLPLVQGLNILADQAENATFKKILKQITRDVEGGATLAEALKKHPKVFDNLFVNLVAAGEVGGILDTILQRLANYIEKAEKLKSQIKGAMTYPIVVVSVAVLVIAVILIFVIPVFQEMFEGFGSALPVPTQIVVRMSNFMKANIHYMIGAFIVFIFLFRKYRNTAKGRKQTDTLALKLPVFGPLLKKVAVARFTRTLGTMISSGVPILDALEVVAKTSGNVVLEEVIFEVRSSIAEGQTIAEPLSETDIFPGMVIQMISVGEATGALDTMLEKIADFYDGEVDTAVDALTSMLEPLLMVFLGGSIGGLVIAMYLPIFKMAGAIGG
;
A
#
# COMPACT_ATOMS: atom_id res chain seq x y z
N MET A 1 -27.33 -18.39 -14.57
CA MET A 1 -28.67 -18.30 -15.19
C MET A 1 -28.93 -16.85 -15.57
N PRO A 2 -29.70 -16.55 -16.63
CA PRO A 2 -30.03 -15.15 -16.93
C PRO A 2 -30.89 -14.56 -15.82
N VAL A 3 -30.57 -13.27 -15.49
CA VAL A 3 -31.29 -12.50 -14.47
C VAL A 3 -32.31 -11.62 -15.17
N TYR A 4 -33.53 -11.61 -14.68
CA TYR A 4 -34.62 -10.77 -15.18
C TYR A 4 -35.01 -9.71 -14.15
N THR A 5 -35.05 -8.46 -14.56
CA THR A 5 -35.59 -7.36 -13.75
C THR A 5 -37.07 -7.25 -13.98
N TRP A 6 -37.86 -7.28 -12.92
CA TRP A 6 -39.31 -7.24 -13.01
C TRP A 6 -39.90 -6.07 -12.24
N VAL A 7 -41.05 -5.61 -12.72
CA VAL A 7 -41.92 -4.63 -12.05
C VAL A 7 -43.30 -5.26 -11.93
N ALA A 8 -43.77 -5.42 -10.71
CA ALA A 8 -45.06 -6.04 -10.43
C ALA A 8 -45.89 -5.24 -9.43
N LYS A 9 -47.21 -5.38 -9.48
CA LYS A 9 -48.13 -4.82 -8.47
C LYS A 9 -48.59 -5.92 -7.51
N THR A 10 -48.59 -5.59 -6.22
CA THR A 10 -49.21 -6.42 -5.19
C THR A 10 -50.73 -6.27 -5.23
N ARG A 11 -51.48 -7.18 -4.62
CA ARG A 11 -52.95 -7.09 -4.45
C ARG A 11 -53.40 -5.78 -3.78
N LYS A 12 -52.56 -5.14 -3.00
CA LYS A 12 -52.81 -3.83 -2.34
C LYS A 12 -52.42 -2.62 -3.23
N GLY A 13 -52.13 -2.83 -4.52
CA GLY A 13 -51.82 -1.74 -5.46
C GLY A 13 -50.41 -1.19 -5.43
N ARG A 14 -49.56 -1.62 -4.48
CA ARG A 14 -48.14 -1.19 -4.38
C ARG A 14 -47.30 -1.78 -5.50
N THR A 15 -46.49 -0.95 -6.16
CA THR A 15 -45.55 -1.38 -7.18
C THR A 15 -44.25 -1.85 -6.50
N LEU A 16 -43.84 -3.08 -6.78
CA LEU A 16 -42.55 -3.64 -6.36
C LEU A 16 -41.68 -3.83 -7.59
N LYS A 17 -40.37 -3.62 -7.40
CA LYS A 17 -39.31 -3.92 -8.39
C LYS A 17 -38.34 -4.89 -7.77
N GLY A 18 -37.78 -5.78 -8.57
CA GLY A 18 -36.77 -6.73 -8.11
C GLY A 18 -36.16 -7.49 -9.26
N ASP A 19 -35.14 -8.29 -8.93
CA ASP A 19 -34.47 -9.18 -9.87
C ASP A 19 -34.84 -10.63 -9.55
N ILE A 20 -34.90 -11.49 -10.55
CA ILE A 20 -35.17 -12.92 -10.41
C ILE A 20 -34.31 -13.71 -11.39
N GLU A 21 -33.67 -14.78 -10.91
CA GLU A 21 -32.91 -15.68 -11.75
C GLU A 21 -33.84 -16.78 -12.30
N ALA A 22 -33.84 -16.94 -13.60
CA ALA A 22 -34.63 -18.00 -14.27
C ALA A 22 -33.95 -18.41 -15.59
N VAL A 23 -34.22 -19.62 -16.00
CA VAL A 23 -33.69 -20.19 -17.26
C VAL A 23 -34.29 -19.46 -18.47
N ASP A 24 -35.56 -19.06 -18.36
CA ASP A 24 -36.31 -18.40 -19.41
C ASP A 24 -37.33 -17.41 -18.79
N GLU A 25 -37.80 -16.46 -19.60
CA GLU A 25 -38.78 -15.42 -19.20
C GLU A 25 -40.10 -16.06 -18.73
N THR A 26 -40.52 -17.16 -19.36
CA THR A 26 -41.72 -17.91 -18.99
C THR A 26 -41.62 -18.52 -17.60
N VAL A 27 -40.44 -19.03 -17.21
CA VAL A 27 -40.16 -19.57 -15.87
C VAL A 27 -40.15 -18.47 -14.85
N ALA A 28 -39.53 -17.32 -15.17
CA ALA A 28 -39.53 -16.13 -14.29
C ALA A 28 -40.97 -15.62 -14.02
N LEU A 29 -41.80 -15.53 -15.07
CA LEU A 29 -43.19 -15.14 -14.93
C LEU A 29 -44.00 -16.13 -14.08
N SER A 30 -43.77 -17.43 -14.23
CA SER A 30 -44.47 -18.47 -13.43
C SER A 30 -44.10 -18.38 -11.96
N GLN A 31 -42.84 -18.14 -11.62
CA GLN A 31 -42.37 -17.96 -10.25
C GLN A 31 -42.96 -16.70 -9.60
N LEU A 32 -43.04 -15.58 -10.35
CA LEU A 32 -43.64 -14.33 -9.85
C LEU A 32 -45.15 -14.47 -9.67
N LYS A 33 -45.84 -15.17 -10.57
CA LYS A 33 -47.29 -15.51 -10.42
C LYS A 33 -47.53 -16.38 -9.17
N ARG A 34 -46.68 -17.35 -8.88
CA ARG A 34 -46.78 -18.17 -7.63
C ARG A 34 -46.65 -17.30 -6.39
N ARG A 35 -45.87 -16.20 -6.44
CA ARG A 35 -45.77 -15.19 -5.36
C ARG A 35 -46.96 -14.24 -5.32
N LYS A 36 -48.03 -14.46 -6.09
CA LYS A 36 -49.24 -13.63 -6.16
C LYS A 36 -48.97 -12.16 -6.56
N LEU A 37 -47.95 -11.94 -7.41
CA LEU A 37 -47.58 -10.66 -7.96
C LEU A 37 -48.12 -10.53 -9.38
N ALA A 38 -48.79 -9.38 -9.66
CA ALA A 38 -49.25 -9.05 -11.02
C ALA A 38 -48.08 -8.35 -11.74
N VAL A 39 -47.38 -9.10 -12.61
CA VAL A 39 -46.22 -8.59 -13.34
C VAL A 39 -46.68 -7.59 -14.40
N LYS A 40 -46.19 -6.35 -14.33
CA LYS A 40 -46.46 -5.28 -15.29
C LYS A 40 -45.38 -5.22 -16.38
N LYS A 41 -44.14 -5.55 -16.03
CA LYS A 41 -42.99 -5.52 -16.95
C LYS A 41 -41.94 -6.49 -16.47
N ILE A 42 -41.39 -7.28 -17.40
CA ILE A 42 -40.19 -8.09 -17.18
C ILE A 42 -39.26 -7.86 -18.36
N LYS A 43 -37.98 -7.70 -18.07
CA LYS A 43 -36.93 -7.56 -19.08
C LYS A 43 -35.70 -8.31 -18.63
N PRO A 44 -34.96 -8.94 -19.54
CA PRO A 44 -33.65 -9.44 -19.19
C PRO A 44 -32.82 -8.27 -18.68
N LYS A 45 -32.16 -8.45 -17.52
CA LYS A 45 -31.25 -7.45 -16.99
C LYS A 45 -30.15 -7.23 -18.04
N PRO A 46 -29.98 -5.99 -18.57
CA PRO A 46 -28.90 -5.75 -19.50
C PRO A 46 -27.61 -6.23 -18.83
N LYS A 47 -26.86 -7.10 -19.50
CA LYS A 47 -25.50 -7.42 -19.07
C LYS A 47 -24.78 -6.09 -19.03
N ASP A 48 -24.36 -5.65 -17.86
CA ASP A 48 -23.48 -4.50 -17.74
C ASP A 48 -22.27 -4.79 -18.63
N LEU A 49 -22.21 -4.12 -19.80
CA LEU A 49 -21.10 -4.25 -20.75
C LEU A 49 -19.75 -3.94 -20.07
N PHE A 50 -19.82 -3.26 -18.91
CA PHE A 50 -18.67 -2.87 -18.08
C PHE A 50 -18.37 -3.85 -16.93
N GLU A 51 -19.24 -4.83 -16.66
CA GLU A 51 -19.04 -5.79 -15.57
C GLU A 51 -17.82 -6.70 -15.79
N ASN A 52 -17.41 -6.89 -17.04
CA ASN A 52 -16.26 -7.71 -17.44
C ASN A 52 -15.04 -6.88 -17.91
N VAL A 53 -15.11 -5.55 -17.89
CA VAL A 53 -13.94 -4.72 -18.21
C VAL A 53 -13.04 -4.71 -16.99
N ALA A 54 -11.99 -5.53 -16.99
CA ALA A 54 -11.03 -5.69 -15.89
C ALA A 54 -10.40 -4.35 -15.44
N PHE A 55 -10.45 -3.32 -16.28
CA PHE A 55 -9.94 -1.98 -15.99
C PHE A 55 -10.87 -1.16 -15.08
N MET A 56 -12.17 -1.46 -15.01
CA MET A 56 -13.17 -0.73 -14.21
C MET A 56 -13.56 -1.43 -12.90
N GLN A 57 -13.04 -2.62 -12.63
CA GLN A 57 -13.35 -3.31 -11.38
C GLN A 57 -12.56 -2.69 -10.22
N PRO A 58 -13.19 -2.36 -9.07
CA PRO A 58 -12.49 -1.82 -7.91
C PRO A 58 -11.47 -2.83 -7.42
N LYS A 59 -10.22 -2.38 -7.22
CA LYS A 59 -9.18 -3.24 -6.66
C LYS A 59 -9.51 -3.57 -5.22
N VAL A 60 -9.26 -4.82 -4.82
CA VAL A 60 -9.33 -5.23 -3.41
C VAL A 60 -8.26 -4.47 -2.62
N THR A 61 -8.67 -3.79 -1.58
CA THR A 61 -7.76 -3.02 -0.71
C THR A 61 -7.24 -3.90 0.43
N LYS A 62 -6.11 -3.51 1.02
CA LYS A 62 -5.61 -4.19 2.23
C LYS A 62 -6.59 -4.05 3.40
N LYS A 63 -7.33 -2.94 3.47
CA LYS A 63 -8.37 -2.73 4.47
C LYS A 63 -9.51 -3.76 4.35
N ASP A 64 -9.91 -4.11 3.12
CA ASP A 64 -10.92 -5.16 2.89
C ASP A 64 -10.44 -6.51 3.48
N ILE A 65 -9.15 -6.82 3.29
CA ILE A 65 -8.54 -8.06 3.79
C ILE A 65 -8.46 -8.05 5.32
N VAL A 66 -8.07 -6.92 5.93
CA VAL A 66 -8.01 -6.75 7.39
C VAL A 66 -9.39 -7.01 8.01
N ILE A 67 -10.42 -6.34 7.48
CA ILE A 67 -11.81 -6.49 7.99
C ILE A 67 -12.29 -7.94 7.81
N PHE A 68 -12.07 -8.51 6.64
CA PHE A 68 -12.41 -9.90 6.35
C PHE A 68 -11.73 -10.84 7.35
N THR A 69 -10.42 -10.74 7.51
CA THR A 69 -9.66 -11.67 8.35
C THR A 69 -10.07 -11.56 9.81
N ARG A 70 -10.29 -10.35 10.33
CA ARG A 70 -10.75 -10.14 11.70
C ARG A 70 -12.15 -10.72 11.93
N GLN A 71 -13.09 -10.42 11.05
CA GLN A 71 -14.44 -10.94 11.16
C GLN A 71 -14.49 -12.45 11.01
N PHE A 72 -13.72 -13.00 10.05
CA PHE A 72 -13.63 -14.42 9.82
C PHE A 72 -13.05 -15.14 11.03
N SER A 73 -11.94 -14.65 11.58
CA SER A 73 -11.33 -15.16 12.81
C SER A 73 -12.34 -15.19 13.97
N THR A 74 -13.07 -14.10 14.19
CA THR A 74 -14.09 -14.02 15.26
C THR A 74 -15.23 -15.02 15.06
N MET A 75 -15.65 -15.23 13.81
CA MET A 75 -16.72 -16.20 13.49
C MET A 75 -16.27 -17.64 13.73
N ILE A 76 -15.05 -17.99 13.32
CA ILE A 76 -14.50 -19.33 13.50
C ILE A 76 -14.23 -19.61 15.00
N ASP A 77 -13.68 -18.62 15.72
CA ASP A 77 -13.47 -18.69 17.18
C ASP A 77 -14.79 -18.90 17.94
N ALA A 78 -15.88 -18.29 17.46
CA ALA A 78 -17.23 -18.51 17.99
C ALA A 78 -17.86 -19.86 17.58
N GLY A 79 -17.14 -20.72 16.86
CA GLY A 79 -17.62 -22.04 16.44
C GLY A 79 -18.52 -22.04 15.21
N LEU A 80 -18.58 -20.94 14.45
CA LEU A 80 -19.38 -20.91 13.22
C LEU A 80 -18.72 -21.81 12.14
N PRO A 81 -19.52 -22.66 11.43
CA PRO A 81 -18.99 -23.46 10.34
C PRO A 81 -18.30 -22.61 9.28
N LEU A 82 -17.14 -23.06 8.78
CA LEU A 82 -16.25 -22.36 7.87
C LEU A 82 -17.00 -21.82 6.63
N VAL A 83 -17.77 -22.66 5.96
CA VAL A 83 -18.55 -22.29 4.77
C VAL A 83 -19.61 -21.24 5.09
N GLN A 84 -20.25 -21.34 6.24
CA GLN A 84 -21.26 -20.36 6.66
C GLN A 84 -20.62 -18.99 6.93
N GLY A 85 -19.45 -18.94 7.60
CA GLY A 85 -18.67 -17.73 7.80
C GLY A 85 -18.28 -17.07 6.48
N LEU A 86 -17.75 -17.85 5.54
CA LEU A 86 -17.38 -17.35 4.21
C LEU A 86 -18.58 -16.79 3.44
N ASN A 87 -19.74 -17.44 3.48
CA ASN A 87 -20.97 -16.96 2.82
C ASN A 87 -21.42 -15.60 3.39
N ILE A 88 -21.44 -15.48 4.72
CA ILE A 88 -21.84 -14.24 5.40
C ILE A 88 -20.91 -13.11 4.98
N LEU A 89 -19.58 -13.32 5.02
CA LEU A 89 -18.59 -12.32 4.68
C LEU A 89 -18.61 -11.96 3.18
N ALA A 90 -18.87 -12.94 2.31
CA ALA A 90 -19.06 -12.70 0.88
C ALA A 90 -20.25 -11.79 0.61
N ASP A 91 -21.36 -11.97 1.35
CA ASP A 91 -22.54 -11.13 1.16
C ASP A 91 -22.41 -9.74 1.76
N GLN A 92 -21.66 -9.57 2.86
CA GLN A 92 -21.36 -8.31 3.51
C GLN A 92 -20.28 -7.48 2.79
N ALA A 93 -19.45 -8.11 1.93
CA ALA A 93 -18.37 -7.42 1.24
C ALA A 93 -18.88 -6.27 0.36
N GLU A 94 -18.45 -5.03 0.67
CA GLU A 94 -18.79 -3.82 -0.09
C GLU A 94 -18.07 -3.79 -1.45
N ASN A 95 -16.81 -4.26 -1.49
CA ASN A 95 -16.02 -4.31 -2.70
C ASN A 95 -16.51 -5.44 -3.63
N ALA A 96 -17.09 -5.07 -4.77
CA ALA A 96 -17.70 -6.01 -5.72
C ALA A 96 -16.71 -7.09 -6.22
N THR A 97 -15.43 -6.73 -6.40
CA THR A 97 -14.38 -7.67 -6.80
C THR A 97 -14.08 -8.65 -5.68
N PHE A 98 -13.96 -8.15 -4.45
CA PHE A 98 -13.70 -8.99 -3.29
C PHE A 98 -14.87 -9.94 -3.01
N LYS A 99 -16.10 -9.45 -3.13
CA LYS A 99 -17.33 -10.27 -3.06
C LYS A 99 -17.31 -11.44 -4.05
N LYS A 100 -16.92 -11.19 -5.31
CA LYS A 100 -16.80 -12.24 -6.33
C LYS A 100 -15.73 -13.28 -5.94
N ILE A 101 -14.59 -12.82 -5.43
CA ILE A 101 -13.49 -13.69 -4.98
C ILE A 101 -13.93 -14.55 -3.80
N LEU A 102 -14.55 -13.96 -2.78
CA LEU A 102 -15.04 -14.71 -1.61
C LEU A 102 -16.09 -15.76 -2.02
N LYS A 103 -17.02 -15.41 -2.90
CA LYS A 103 -17.99 -16.39 -3.44
C LYS A 103 -17.34 -17.52 -4.22
N GLN A 104 -16.21 -17.27 -4.88
CA GLN A 104 -15.46 -18.32 -5.57
C GLN A 104 -14.77 -19.23 -4.55
N ILE A 105 -14.11 -18.65 -3.53
CA ILE A 105 -13.48 -19.40 -2.44
C ILE A 105 -14.52 -20.29 -1.73
N THR A 106 -15.70 -19.73 -1.42
CA THR A 106 -16.78 -20.49 -0.79
C THR A 106 -17.19 -21.71 -1.63
N ARG A 107 -17.38 -21.54 -2.95
CA ARG A 107 -17.73 -22.65 -3.86
C ARG A 107 -16.63 -23.69 -3.94
N ASP A 108 -15.36 -23.27 -3.95
CA ASP A 108 -14.23 -24.20 -4.00
C ASP A 108 -14.19 -25.05 -2.72
N VAL A 109 -14.42 -24.44 -1.57
CA VAL A 109 -14.47 -25.15 -0.27
C VAL A 109 -15.71 -26.05 -0.17
N GLU A 110 -16.88 -25.60 -0.62
CA GLU A 110 -18.09 -26.44 -0.74
C GLU A 110 -17.87 -27.62 -1.68
N GLY A 111 -17.02 -27.46 -2.68
CA GLY A 111 -16.61 -28.51 -3.62
C GLY A 111 -15.57 -29.49 -3.06
N GLY A 112 -15.11 -29.32 -1.81
CA GLY A 112 -14.17 -30.20 -1.10
C GLY A 112 -12.72 -29.79 -1.16
N ALA A 113 -12.38 -28.62 -1.73
CA ALA A 113 -11.04 -28.08 -1.63
C ALA A 113 -10.76 -27.56 -0.20
N THR A 114 -9.48 -27.58 0.23
CA THR A 114 -9.10 -26.95 1.48
C THR A 114 -9.24 -25.43 1.36
N LEU A 115 -9.38 -24.73 2.48
CA LEU A 115 -9.43 -23.25 2.48
C LEU A 115 -8.12 -22.67 1.91
N ALA A 116 -6.98 -23.26 2.29
CA ALA A 116 -5.66 -22.85 1.78
C ALA A 116 -5.56 -22.99 0.25
N GLU A 117 -6.03 -24.11 -0.32
CA GLU A 117 -6.06 -24.32 -1.77
C GLU A 117 -6.97 -23.32 -2.49
N ALA A 118 -8.14 -23.03 -1.93
CA ALA A 118 -9.06 -22.05 -2.47
C ALA A 118 -8.47 -20.62 -2.45
N LEU A 119 -7.82 -20.22 -1.35
CA LEU A 119 -7.14 -18.92 -1.21
C LEU A 119 -5.95 -18.78 -2.17
N LYS A 120 -5.18 -19.85 -2.37
CA LYS A 120 -4.00 -19.90 -3.25
C LYS A 120 -4.32 -19.54 -4.70
N LYS A 121 -5.55 -19.74 -5.15
CA LYS A 121 -6.02 -19.35 -6.49
C LYS A 121 -6.09 -17.82 -6.67
N HIS A 122 -6.02 -17.04 -5.59
CA HIS A 122 -6.14 -15.60 -5.59
C HIS A 122 -4.89 -14.87 -5.03
N PRO A 123 -3.68 -15.05 -5.62
CA PRO A 123 -2.41 -14.57 -5.06
C PRO A 123 -2.27 -13.05 -5.04
N LYS A 124 -3.11 -12.32 -5.78
CA LYS A 124 -3.16 -10.84 -5.74
C LYS A 124 -3.87 -10.30 -4.49
N VAL A 125 -4.66 -11.12 -3.82
CA VAL A 125 -5.43 -10.77 -2.62
C VAL A 125 -4.82 -11.42 -1.39
N PHE A 126 -4.62 -12.73 -1.43
CA PHE A 126 -4.04 -13.53 -0.36
C PHE A 126 -2.61 -13.92 -0.74
N ASP A 127 -1.65 -13.38 -0.02
CA ASP A 127 -0.23 -13.65 -0.26
C ASP A 127 0.20 -15.03 0.28
N ASN A 128 1.44 -15.41 0.01
CA ASN A 128 1.95 -16.71 0.43
C ASN A 128 1.96 -16.89 1.95
N LEU A 129 2.17 -15.82 2.71
CA LEU A 129 2.11 -15.89 4.18
C LEU A 129 0.71 -16.29 4.65
N PHE A 130 -0.33 -15.61 4.11
CA PHE A 130 -1.72 -15.90 4.42
C PHE A 130 -2.06 -17.37 4.14
N VAL A 131 -1.71 -17.84 2.93
CA VAL A 131 -2.01 -19.21 2.47
C VAL A 131 -1.28 -20.25 3.32
N ASN A 132 0.01 -20.04 3.61
CA ASN A 132 0.79 -21.02 4.39
C ASN A 132 0.33 -21.11 5.84
N LEU A 133 -0.02 -19.98 6.46
CA LEU A 133 -0.57 -20.00 7.82
C LEU A 133 -1.92 -20.71 7.88
N VAL A 134 -2.81 -20.44 6.92
CA VAL A 134 -4.11 -21.13 6.85
C VAL A 134 -3.89 -22.64 6.62
N ALA A 135 -2.98 -23.02 5.73
CA ALA A 135 -2.66 -24.45 5.49
C ALA A 135 -2.17 -25.14 6.77
N ALA A 136 -1.26 -24.50 7.53
CA ALA A 136 -0.80 -25.02 8.81
C ALA A 136 -1.95 -25.16 9.81
N GLY A 137 -2.85 -24.18 9.87
CA GLY A 137 -4.03 -24.24 10.74
C GLY A 137 -5.03 -25.34 10.38
N GLU A 138 -5.23 -25.58 9.08
CA GLU A 138 -6.10 -26.67 8.59
C GLU A 138 -5.52 -28.04 8.93
N VAL A 139 -4.23 -28.24 8.67
CA VAL A 139 -3.54 -29.51 8.98
C VAL A 139 -3.46 -29.75 10.47
N GLY A 140 -3.19 -28.70 11.27
CA GLY A 140 -3.08 -28.80 12.73
C GLY A 140 -4.43 -28.82 13.46
N GLY A 141 -5.55 -28.57 12.80
CA GLY A 141 -6.87 -28.46 13.43
C GLY A 141 -7.03 -27.24 14.35
N ILE A 142 -6.16 -26.21 14.20
CA ILE A 142 -6.10 -24.98 15.03
C ILE A 142 -6.36 -23.75 14.18
N LEU A 143 -7.28 -23.86 13.23
CA LEU A 143 -7.56 -22.78 12.27
C LEU A 143 -8.05 -21.48 12.96
N ASP A 144 -8.81 -21.58 14.05
CA ASP A 144 -9.23 -20.49 14.91
C ASP A 144 -8.05 -19.67 15.44
N THR A 145 -7.12 -20.34 16.07
CA THR A 145 -5.89 -19.74 16.61
C THR A 145 -5.04 -19.10 15.51
N ILE A 146 -4.89 -19.78 14.39
CA ILE A 146 -4.12 -19.26 13.25
C ILE A 146 -4.78 -18.02 12.63
N LEU A 147 -6.09 -18.03 12.43
CA LEU A 147 -6.82 -16.88 11.92
C LEU A 147 -6.73 -15.67 12.87
N GLN A 148 -6.76 -15.90 14.18
CA GLN A 148 -6.56 -14.87 15.21
C GLN A 148 -5.16 -14.23 15.10
N ARG A 149 -4.10 -15.05 14.98
CA ARG A 149 -2.72 -14.58 14.80
C ARG A 149 -2.56 -13.84 13.49
N LEU A 150 -3.13 -14.36 12.41
CA LEU A 150 -3.10 -13.76 11.08
C LEU A 150 -3.82 -12.40 11.07
N ALA A 151 -4.98 -12.28 11.72
CA ALA A 151 -5.70 -11.02 11.86
C ALA A 151 -4.83 -9.98 12.61
N ASN A 152 -4.24 -10.35 13.73
CA ASN A 152 -3.34 -9.48 14.50
C ASN A 152 -2.12 -9.04 13.67
N TYR A 153 -1.51 -9.97 12.93
CA TYR A 153 -0.39 -9.68 12.04
C TYR A 153 -0.76 -8.66 10.96
N ILE A 154 -1.84 -8.90 10.22
CA ILE A 154 -2.26 -8.03 9.12
C ILE A 154 -2.66 -6.65 9.63
N GLU A 155 -3.35 -6.56 10.77
CA GLU A 155 -3.73 -5.30 11.41
C GLU A 155 -2.50 -4.48 11.79
N LYS A 156 -1.51 -5.09 12.47
CA LYS A 156 -0.26 -4.41 12.84
C LYS A 156 0.52 -3.98 11.61
N ALA A 157 0.64 -4.84 10.59
CA ALA A 157 1.34 -4.51 9.34
C ALA A 157 0.68 -3.36 8.56
N GLU A 158 -0.65 -3.33 8.50
CA GLU A 158 -1.36 -2.23 7.80
C GLU A 158 -1.38 -0.95 8.62
N LYS A 159 -1.44 -1.04 9.96
CA LYS A 159 -1.29 0.12 10.86
C LYS A 159 0.06 0.80 10.64
N LEU A 160 1.16 0.03 10.70
CA LEU A 160 2.53 0.53 10.46
C LEU A 160 2.66 1.21 9.10
N LYS A 161 2.16 0.58 8.04
CA LYS A 161 2.18 1.16 6.70
C LYS A 161 1.34 2.42 6.59
N SER A 162 0.18 2.47 7.24
CA SER A 162 -0.71 3.63 7.27
C SER A 162 -0.07 4.81 7.99
N GLN A 163 0.62 4.56 9.09
CA GLN A 163 1.36 5.58 9.84
C GLN A 163 2.46 6.20 9.00
N ILE A 164 3.32 5.39 8.36
CA ILE A 164 4.38 5.88 7.47
C ILE A 164 3.79 6.71 6.32
N LYS A 165 2.71 6.20 5.70
CA LYS A 165 2.04 6.91 4.60
C LYS A 165 1.40 8.22 5.07
N GLY A 166 0.76 8.21 6.24
CA GLY A 166 0.14 9.39 6.84
C GLY A 166 1.16 10.48 7.11
N ALA A 167 2.29 10.13 7.75
CA ALA A 167 3.38 11.05 8.04
C ALA A 167 3.98 11.72 6.78
N MET A 168 4.06 10.99 5.66
CA MET A 168 4.56 11.51 4.39
C MET A 168 3.55 12.37 3.63
N THR A 169 2.26 12.34 4.01
CA THR A 169 1.22 13.09 3.28
C THR A 169 1.42 14.59 3.38
N TYR A 170 1.66 15.12 4.60
CA TYR A 170 1.89 16.55 4.82
C TYR A 170 3.09 17.10 4.03
N PRO A 171 4.31 16.53 4.11
CA PRO A 171 5.45 16.97 3.30
C PRO A 171 5.17 16.96 1.79
N ILE A 172 4.54 15.90 1.28
CA ILE A 172 4.21 15.78 -0.14
C ILE A 172 3.25 16.88 -0.59
N VAL A 173 2.20 17.17 0.19
CA VAL A 173 1.23 18.23 -0.13
C VAL A 173 1.93 19.59 -0.12
N VAL A 174 2.71 19.91 0.92
CA VAL A 174 3.42 21.19 1.06
C VAL A 174 4.39 21.41 -0.11
N VAL A 175 5.23 20.40 -0.44
CA VAL A 175 6.15 20.49 -1.59
C VAL A 175 5.39 20.64 -2.92
N SER A 176 4.29 19.92 -3.10
CA SER A 176 3.50 20.00 -4.32
C SER A 176 2.88 21.38 -4.52
N VAL A 177 2.33 21.97 -3.46
CA VAL A 177 1.78 23.34 -3.48
C VAL A 177 2.90 24.35 -3.73
N ALA A 178 4.06 24.20 -3.07
CA ALA A 178 5.21 25.07 -3.26
C ALA A 178 5.70 25.07 -4.72
N VAL A 179 5.89 23.89 -5.29
CA VAL A 179 6.31 23.75 -6.69
C VAL A 179 5.28 24.38 -7.64
N LEU A 180 3.98 24.20 -7.36
CA LEU A 180 2.92 24.81 -8.16
C LEU A 180 2.97 26.34 -8.06
N VAL A 181 3.10 26.92 -6.85
CA VAL A 181 3.18 28.37 -6.64
C VAL A 181 4.42 28.94 -7.35
N ILE A 182 5.60 28.31 -7.15
CA ILE A 182 6.82 28.73 -7.84
C ILE A 182 6.66 28.67 -9.36
N ALA A 183 6.04 27.62 -9.88
CA ALA A 183 5.76 27.50 -11.32
C ALA A 183 4.84 28.61 -11.83
N VAL A 184 3.77 28.92 -11.09
CA VAL A 184 2.87 30.04 -11.44
C VAL A 184 3.61 31.38 -11.44
N ILE A 185 4.43 31.64 -10.43
CA ILE A 185 5.24 32.87 -10.36
C ILE A 185 6.20 32.95 -11.57
N LEU A 186 6.94 31.89 -11.86
CA LEU A 186 7.89 31.86 -12.98
C LEU A 186 7.22 32.01 -14.35
N ILE A 187 6.05 31.41 -14.56
CA ILE A 187 5.41 31.40 -15.88
C ILE A 187 4.59 32.67 -16.15
N PHE A 188 3.93 33.20 -15.13
CA PHE A 188 2.97 34.29 -15.32
C PHE A 188 3.45 35.63 -14.73
N VAL A 189 4.07 35.62 -13.56
CA VAL A 189 4.41 36.85 -12.86
C VAL A 189 5.75 37.44 -13.36
N ILE A 190 6.79 36.61 -13.42
CA ILE A 190 8.13 37.07 -13.84
C ILE A 190 8.15 37.69 -15.24
N PRO A 191 7.46 37.16 -16.28
CA PRO A 191 7.44 37.79 -17.59
C PRO A 191 6.85 39.21 -17.58
N VAL A 192 5.80 39.44 -16.80
CA VAL A 192 5.20 40.79 -16.66
C VAL A 192 6.21 41.80 -16.08
N PHE A 193 6.95 41.39 -15.06
CA PHE A 193 8.01 42.21 -14.50
C PHE A 193 9.18 42.41 -15.48
N GLN A 194 9.55 41.38 -16.27
CA GLN A 194 10.55 41.49 -17.30
C GLN A 194 10.19 42.56 -18.33
N GLU A 195 8.97 42.50 -18.89
CA GLU A 195 8.48 43.50 -19.88
C GLU A 195 8.48 44.93 -19.31
N MET A 196 8.08 45.06 -18.05
CA MET A 196 8.12 46.37 -17.36
C MET A 196 9.55 46.89 -17.23
N PHE A 197 10.53 46.10 -16.86
CA PHE A 197 11.92 46.53 -16.70
C PHE A 197 12.64 46.77 -18.02
N GLU A 198 12.37 46.02 -19.06
CA GLU A 198 12.90 46.26 -20.40
C GLU A 198 12.49 47.66 -20.94
N GLY A 199 11.27 48.11 -20.62
CA GLY A 199 10.76 49.46 -20.96
C GLY A 199 11.53 50.62 -20.31
N PHE A 200 12.27 50.36 -19.23
CA PHE A 200 13.07 51.39 -18.53
C PHE A 200 14.55 51.44 -18.96
N GLY A 201 15.00 50.58 -19.88
CA GLY A 201 16.31 50.66 -20.54
C GLY A 201 17.53 50.37 -19.62
N SER A 202 17.35 49.93 -18.39
CA SER A 202 18.42 49.60 -17.46
C SER A 202 18.77 48.11 -17.43
N ALA A 203 20.08 47.81 -17.29
CA ALA A 203 20.54 46.44 -17.18
C ALA A 203 20.03 45.77 -15.89
N LEU A 204 19.38 44.63 -16.02
CA LEU A 204 18.85 43.84 -14.88
C LEU A 204 19.98 43.33 -13.98
N PRO A 205 19.82 43.35 -12.65
CA PRO A 205 20.75 42.71 -11.70
C PRO A 205 20.92 41.20 -11.97
N VAL A 206 22.08 40.65 -11.65
CA VAL A 206 22.40 39.23 -11.87
C VAL A 206 21.36 38.26 -11.29
N PRO A 207 20.89 38.42 -10.04
CA PRO A 207 19.88 37.52 -9.48
C PRO A 207 18.56 37.56 -10.27
N THR A 208 18.15 38.75 -10.73
CA THR A 208 16.93 38.91 -11.58
C THR A 208 17.12 38.28 -12.94
N GLN A 209 18.30 38.43 -13.55
CA GLN A 209 18.60 37.74 -14.83
C GLN A 209 18.50 36.21 -14.71
N ILE A 210 18.94 35.61 -13.61
CA ILE A 210 18.86 34.17 -13.36
C ILE A 210 17.39 33.75 -13.33
N VAL A 211 16.56 34.45 -12.55
CA VAL A 211 15.12 34.13 -12.43
C VAL A 211 14.40 34.33 -13.76
N VAL A 212 14.70 35.37 -14.52
CA VAL A 212 14.14 35.59 -15.87
C VAL A 212 14.54 34.48 -16.85
N ARG A 213 15.81 34.01 -16.81
CA ARG A 213 16.23 32.88 -17.64
C ARG A 213 15.50 31.59 -17.25
N MET A 214 15.31 31.34 -15.95
CA MET A 214 14.54 30.19 -15.46
C MET A 214 13.07 30.28 -15.91
N SER A 215 12.47 31.47 -15.84
CA SER A 215 11.12 31.75 -16.31
C SER A 215 10.96 31.45 -17.79
N ASN A 216 11.84 32.02 -18.64
CA ASN A 216 11.81 31.83 -20.09
C ASN A 216 12.04 30.37 -20.47
N PHE A 217 12.98 29.68 -19.81
CA PHE A 217 13.20 28.23 -20.00
C PHE A 217 11.96 27.42 -19.66
N MET A 218 11.33 27.73 -18.53
CA MET A 218 10.14 27.02 -18.05
C MET A 218 8.95 27.27 -18.98
N LYS A 219 8.71 28.53 -19.38
CA LYS A 219 7.64 28.91 -20.30
C LYS A 219 7.78 28.23 -21.68
N ALA A 220 9.01 28.16 -22.21
CA ALA A 220 9.29 27.54 -23.50
C ALA A 220 9.22 26.00 -23.46
N ASN A 221 9.59 25.38 -22.34
CA ASN A 221 9.83 23.95 -22.29
C ASN A 221 8.91 23.17 -21.34
N ILE A 222 7.85 23.77 -20.76
CA ILE A 222 7.01 23.12 -19.75
C ILE A 222 6.41 21.79 -20.23
N HIS A 223 5.97 21.73 -21.49
CA HIS A 223 5.43 20.48 -22.06
C HIS A 223 6.49 19.41 -22.22
N TYR A 224 7.74 19.78 -22.59
CA TYR A 224 8.86 18.84 -22.64
C TYR A 224 9.28 18.40 -21.24
N MET A 225 9.24 19.29 -20.24
CA MET A 225 9.51 18.95 -18.83
C MET A 225 8.49 17.96 -18.27
N ILE A 226 7.20 18.16 -18.54
CA ILE A 226 6.14 17.23 -18.14
C ILE A 226 6.35 15.88 -18.88
N GLY A 227 6.60 15.90 -20.18
CA GLY A 227 6.89 14.69 -20.95
C GLY A 227 8.11 13.94 -20.41
N ALA A 228 9.22 14.65 -20.18
CA ALA A 228 10.44 14.06 -19.61
C ALA A 228 10.21 13.46 -18.21
N PHE A 229 9.39 14.13 -17.37
CA PHE A 229 9.05 13.62 -16.04
C PHE A 229 8.22 12.32 -16.12
N ILE A 230 7.25 12.24 -17.01
CA ILE A 230 6.46 11.02 -17.25
C ILE A 230 7.36 9.90 -17.76
N VAL A 231 8.24 10.19 -18.74
CA VAL A 231 9.20 9.22 -19.28
C VAL A 231 10.18 8.76 -18.18
N PHE A 232 10.66 9.70 -17.36
CA PHE A 232 11.54 9.37 -16.22
C PHE A 232 10.86 8.41 -15.23
N ILE A 233 9.60 8.68 -14.84
CA ILE A 233 8.84 7.78 -13.96
C ILE A 233 8.67 6.41 -14.60
N PHE A 234 8.36 6.36 -15.90
CA PHE A 234 8.19 5.10 -16.62
C PHE A 234 9.50 4.30 -16.68
N LEU A 235 10.60 4.95 -17.06
CA LEU A 235 11.93 4.33 -17.12
C LEU A 235 12.43 3.89 -15.75
N PHE A 236 12.23 4.72 -14.71
CA PHE A 236 12.59 4.39 -13.34
C PHE A 236 11.81 3.17 -12.82
N ARG A 237 10.49 3.10 -13.09
CA ARG A 237 9.69 1.91 -12.77
C ARG A 237 10.17 0.68 -13.54
N LYS A 238 10.46 0.82 -14.81
CA LYS A 238 10.98 -0.28 -15.64
C LYS A 238 12.35 -0.75 -15.12
N TYR A 239 13.23 0.19 -14.78
CA TYR A 239 14.55 -0.10 -14.20
C TYR A 239 14.42 -0.82 -12.85
N ARG A 240 13.58 -0.33 -11.95
CA ARG A 240 13.33 -0.94 -10.63
C ARG A 240 12.72 -2.35 -10.72
N ASN A 241 12.03 -2.67 -11.80
CA ASN A 241 11.50 -4.02 -12.02
C ASN A 241 12.56 -5.02 -12.50
N THR A 242 13.78 -4.58 -12.85
CA THR A 242 14.91 -5.47 -13.15
C THR A 242 15.60 -5.92 -11.85
N ALA A 243 16.17 -7.13 -11.81
CA ALA A 243 16.86 -7.65 -10.63
C ALA A 243 18.00 -6.71 -10.17
N LYS A 244 18.83 -6.22 -11.10
CA LYS A 244 19.92 -5.28 -10.79
C LYS A 244 19.39 -3.93 -10.29
N GLY A 245 18.37 -3.36 -10.94
CA GLY A 245 17.79 -2.08 -10.56
C GLY A 245 17.12 -2.15 -9.20
N ARG A 246 16.41 -3.24 -8.88
CA ARG A 246 15.80 -3.47 -7.57
C ARG A 246 16.88 -3.55 -6.49
N LYS A 247 17.93 -4.34 -6.68
CA LYS A 247 19.03 -4.46 -5.72
C LYS A 247 19.71 -3.11 -5.46
N GLN A 248 20.05 -2.35 -6.53
CA GLN A 248 20.70 -1.04 -6.38
C GLN A 248 19.81 -0.01 -5.67
N THR A 249 18.52 0.07 -6.04
CA THR A 249 17.58 1.02 -5.40
C THR A 249 17.32 0.67 -3.95
N ASP A 250 17.19 -0.60 -3.62
CA ASP A 250 16.94 -1.07 -2.25
C ASP A 250 18.19 -0.87 -1.37
N THR A 251 19.39 -1.14 -1.91
CA THR A 251 20.67 -0.85 -1.21
C THR A 251 20.84 0.66 -0.96
N LEU A 252 20.56 1.49 -1.99
CA LEU A 252 20.67 2.94 -1.84
C LEU A 252 19.68 3.46 -0.80
N ALA A 253 18.46 2.95 -0.79
CA ALA A 253 17.43 3.35 0.16
C ALA A 253 17.86 3.09 1.62
N LEU A 254 18.51 1.94 1.89
CA LEU A 254 19.04 1.60 3.22
C LEU A 254 20.23 2.48 3.65
N LYS A 255 20.96 3.09 2.68
CA LYS A 255 22.12 3.96 2.93
C LYS A 255 21.76 5.44 3.06
N LEU A 256 20.53 5.86 2.73
CA LEU A 256 20.10 7.25 2.85
C LEU A 256 20.14 7.71 4.31
N PRO A 257 20.73 8.90 4.61
CA PRO A 257 20.98 9.33 5.99
C PRO A 257 19.72 9.52 6.83
N VAL A 258 18.58 9.90 6.21
CA VAL A 258 17.32 10.16 6.91
C VAL A 258 16.40 8.96 6.87
N PHE A 259 16.28 8.31 5.71
CA PHE A 259 15.36 7.19 5.49
C PHE A 259 15.97 5.84 5.82
N GLY A 260 17.28 5.67 5.72
CA GLY A 260 17.96 4.39 5.95
C GLY A 260 17.71 3.81 7.35
N PRO A 261 17.91 4.59 8.43
CA PRO A 261 17.61 4.12 9.79
C PRO A 261 16.15 3.70 9.98
N LEU A 262 15.20 4.45 9.44
CA LEU A 262 13.77 4.08 9.48
C LEU A 262 13.52 2.76 8.73
N LEU A 263 14.06 2.62 7.51
CA LEU A 263 13.88 1.41 6.70
C LEU A 263 14.49 0.17 7.36
N LYS A 264 15.64 0.30 8.04
CA LYS A 264 16.24 -0.79 8.84
C LYS A 264 15.32 -1.20 9.99
N LYS A 265 14.78 -0.24 10.76
CA LYS A 265 13.84 -0.53 11.85
C LYS A 265 12.57 -1.23 11.32
N VAL A 266 12.00 -0.75 10.23
CA VAL A 266 10.85 -1.38 9.55
C VAL A 266 11.18 -2.80 9.09
N ALA A 267 12.38 -3.02 8.55
CA ALA A 267 12.83 -4.33 8.09
C ALA A 267 12.94 -5.32 9.26
N VAL A 268 13.53 -4.89 10.39
CA VAL A 268 13.63 -5.70 11.62
C VAL A 268 12.24 -6.02 12.18
N ALA A 269 11.39 -5.02 12.35
CA ALA A 269 10.01 -5.21 12.85
C ALA A 269 9.23 -6.21 11.99
N ARG A 270 9.30 -6.07 10.67
CA ARG A 270 8.62 -6.97 9.74
C ARG A 270 9.19 -8.38 9.79
N PHE A 271 10.52 -8.53 9.76
CA PHE A 271 11.21 -9.82 9.86
C PHE A 271 10.79 -10.56 11.11
N THR A 272 10.96 -9.93 12.29
CA THR A 272 10.69 -10.57 13.59
C THR A 272 9.20 -10.87 13.78
N ARG A 273 8.32 -9.96 13.36
CA ARG A 273 6.87 -10.16 13.42
C ARG A 273 6.43 -11.33 12.54
N THR A 274 6.93 -11.39 11.28
CA THR A 274 6.54 -12.44 10.35
C THR A 274 7.08 -13.79 10.80
N LEU A 275 8.37 -13.86 11.14
CA LEU A 275 9.01 -15.09 11.59
C LEU A 275 8.39 -15.60 12.90
N GLY A 276 8.20 -14.71 13.88
CA GLY A 276 7.56 -15.03 15.16
C GLY A 276 6.14 -15.57 14.98
N THR A 277 5.35 -14.94 14.12
CA THR A 277 3.99 -15.43 13.81
C THR A 277 4.00 -16.82 13.19
N MET A 278 4.92 -17.09 12.25
CA MET A 278 5.00 -18.39 11.59
C MET A 278 5.48 -19.50 12.55
N ILE A 279 6.54 -19.24 13.32
CA ILE A 279 7.08 -20.22 14.27
C ILE A 279 6.05 -20.53 15.36
N SER A 280 5.44 -19.50 15.96
CA SER A 280 4.38 -19.70 16.96
C SER A 280 3.16 -20.43 16.40
N SER A 281 2.97 -20.40 15.08
CA SER A 281 1.90 -21.13 14.38
C SER A 281 2.30 -22.56 14.00
N GLY A 282 3.49 -23.03 14.41
CA GLY A 282 3.97 -24.40 14.15
C GLY A 282 4.51 -24.63 12.73
N VAL A 283 4.74 -23.57 11.96
CA VAL A 283 5.36 -23.71 10.63
C VAL A 283 6.84 -24.05 10.79
N PRO A 284 7.35 -25.06 10.07
CA PRO A 284 8.78 -25.41 10.11
C PRO A 284 9.65 -24.20 9.78
N ILE A 285 10.76 -24.04 10.52
CA ILE A 285 11.60 -22.83 10.44
C ILE A 285 12.14 -22.54 9.04
N LEU A 286 12.53 -23.57 8.28
CA LEU A 286 13.05 -23.41 6.93
C LEU A 286 11.97 -22.88 5.95
N ASP A 287 10.72 -23.32 6.13
CA ASP A 287 9.58 -22.86 5.33
C ASP A 287 9.18 -21.43 5.76
N ALA A 288 9.22 -21.17 7.08
CA ALA A 288 8.99 -19.84 7.63
C ALA A 288 9.97 -18.82 7.07
N LEU A 289 11.26 -19.12 7.05
CA LEU A 289 12.31 -18.25 6.52
C LEU A 289 12.14 -18.00 5.02
N GLU A 290 11.73 -19.00 4.25
CA GLU A 290 11.44 -18.80 2.82
C GLU A 290 10.31 -17.80 2.59
N VAL A 291 9.25 -17.89 3.37
CA VAL A 291 8.11 -16.94 3.29
C VAL A 291 8.54 -15.57 3.76
N VAL A 292 9.29 -15.47 4.85
CA VAL A 292 9.81 -14.20 5.41
C VAL A 292 10.73 -13.52 4.41
N ALA A 293 11.64 -14.25 3.75
CA ALA A 293 12.49 -13.71 2.69
C ALA A 293 11.66 -13.07 1.58
N LYS A 294 10.72 -13.81 0.99
CA LYS A 294 9.86 -13.34 -0.11
C LYS A 294 8.94 -12.18 0.27
N THR A 295 8.59 -12.05 1.55
CA THR A 295 7.70 -10.99 2.06
C THR A 295 8.46 -9.81 2.67
N SER A 296 9.79 -9.87 2.78
CA SER A 296 10.65 -8.83 3.36
C SER A 296 10.47 -7.44 2.71
N GLY A 297 10.23 -7.44 1.38
CA GLY A 297 10.00 -6.23 0.60
C GLY A 297 11.26 -5.47 0.18
N ASN A 298 12.45 -5.97 0.55
CA ASN A 298 13.76 -5.44 0.18
C ASN A 298 14.66 -6.61 -0.25
N VAL A 299 15.31 -6.48 -1.42
CA VAL A 299 16.11 -7.57 -1.98
C VAL A 299 17.36 -7.88 -1.14
N VAL A 300 17.95 -6.85 -0.51
CA VAL A 300 19.13 -7.07 0.36
C VAL A 300 18.75 -7.92 1.57
N LEU A 301 17.59 -7.61 2.17
CA LEU A 301 17.07 -8.39 3.29
C LEU A 301 16.63 -9.80 2.83
N GLU A 302 16.04 -9.92 1.66
CA GLU A 302 15.65 -11.19 1.05
C GLU A 302 16.86 -12.11 0.90
N GLU A 303 17.99 -11.60 0.37
CA GLU A 303 19.25 -12.34 0.21
C GLU A 303 19.79 -12.79 1.58
N VAL A 304 19.88 -11.89 2.55
CA VAL A 304 20.35 -12.22 3.91
C VAL A 304 19.50 -13.32 4.55
N ILE A 305 18.17 -13.26 4.43
CA ILE A 305 17.30 -14.28 5.02
C ILE A 305 17.47 -15.64 4.32
N PHE A 306 17.73 -15.66 3.01
CA PHE A 306 18.06 -16.90 2.32
C PHE A 306 19.41 -17.48 2.76
N GLU A 307 20.41 -16.64 3.05
CA GLU A 307 21.68 -17.08 3.65
C GLU A 307 21.45 -17.70 5.04
N VAL A 308 20.67 -17.02 5.90
CA VAL A 308 20.25 -17.58 7.20
C VAL A 308 19.56 -18.94 7.03
N ARG A 309 18.64 -19.05 6.06
CA ARG A 309 17.95 -20.32 5.78
C ARG A 309 18.91 -21.44 5.38
N SER A 310 19.91 -21.13 4.55
CA SER A 310 20.96 -22.07 4.15
C SER A 310 21.79 -22.52 5.35
N SER A 311 22.23 -21.59 6.18
CA SER A 311 23.04 -21.87 7.38
C SER A 311 22.30 -22.76 8.38
N ILE A 312 21.01 -22.53 8.58
CA ILE A 312 20.17 -23.38 9.44
C ILE A 312 20.00 -24.78 8.84
N ALA A 313 19.86 -24.91 7.52
CA ALA A 313 19.80 -26.22 6.86
C ALA A 313 21.10 -27.01 7.02
N GLU A 314 22.26 -26.36 7.24
CA GLU A 314 23.56 -26.92 7.55
C GLU A 314 23.79 -27.17 9.07
N GLY A 315 22.78 -26.81 9.89
CA GLY A 315 22.84 -27.02 11.35
C GLY A 315 23.44 -25.87 12.15
N GLN A 316 23.63 -24.71 11.54
CA GLN A 316 24.09 -23.48 12.22
C GLN A 316 22.93 -22.77 12.93
N THR A 317 23.25 -21.74 13.74
CA THR A 317 22.27 -20.91 14.43
C THR A 317 21.67 -19.85 13.50
N ILE A 318 20.52 -19.28 13.89
CA ILE A 318 19.93 -18.11 13.20
C ILE A 318 20.77 -16.86 13.47
N ALA A 319 21.27 -16.71 14.69
CA ALA A 319 21.96 -15.51 15.16
C ALA A 319 23.28 -15.25 14.41
N GLU A 320 24.03 -16.30 14.07
CA GLU A 320 25.37 -16.17 13.48
C GLU A 320 25.37 -15.46 12.12
N PRO A 321 24.61 -15.90 11.09
CA PRO A 321 24.60 -15.20 9.80
C PRO A 321 23.91 -13.83 9.87
N LEU A 322 22.98 -13.60 10.80
CA LEU A 322 22.41 -12.27 11.03
C LEU A 322 23.44 -11.28 11.56
N SER A 323 24.43 -11.74 12.36
CA SER A 323 25.49 -10.90 12.93
C SER A 323 26.47 -10.36 11.88
N GLU A 324 26.58 -11.01 10.75
CA GLU A 324 27.45 -10.59 9.65
C GLU A 324 26.88 -9.40 8.86
N THR A 325 25.66 -8.98 9.16
CA THR A 325 24.97 -7.91 8.44
C THR A 325 24.79 -6.66 9.29
N ASP A 326 24.93 -5.48 8.69
CA ASP A 326 24.66 -4.17 9.32
C ASP A 326 23.16 -3.83 9.45
N ILE A 327 22.27 -4.77 9.14
CA ILE A 327 20.82 -4.52 9.14
C ILE A 327 20.24 -4.79 10.52
N PHE A 328 20.72 -5.82 11.19
CA PHE A 328 20.21 -6.27 12.50
C PHE A 328 21.07 -5.73 13.63
N PRO A 329 20.50 -4.89 14.53
CA PRO A 329 21.23 -4.40 15.70
C PRO A 329 21.62 -5.55 16.67
N GLY A 330 22.72 -5.38 17.40
CA GLY A 330 23.25 -6.39 18.32
C GLY A 330 22.24 -6.90 19.35
N MET A 331 21.32 -6.05 19.82
CA MET A 331 20.25 -6.47 20.74
C MET A 331 19.34 -7.52 20.09
N VAL A 332 18.99 -7.36 18.81
CA VAL A 332 18.15 -8.30 18.07
C VAL A 332 18.83 -9.65 17.96
N ILE A 333 20.11 -9.64 17.57
CA ILE A 333 20.94 -10.85 17.43
C ILE A 333 21.04 -11.58 18.76
N GLN A 334 21.30 -10.84 19.85
CA GLN A 334 21.39 -11.41 21.18
C GLN A 334 20.07 -12.04 21.65
N MET A 335 18.94 -11.36 21.46
CA MET A 335 17.61 -11.90 21.82
C MET A 335 17.26 -13.14 20.99
N ILE A 336 17.59 -13.17 19.70
CA ILE A 336 17.40 -14.35 18.85
C ILE A 336 18.28 -15.49 19.37
N SER A 337 19.55 -15.26 19.66
CA SER A 337 20.47 -16.28 20.21
C SER A 337 19.97 -16.87 21.53
N VAL A 338 19.48 -16.02 22.44
CA VAL A 338 18.86 -16.49 23.69
C VAL A 338 17.60 -17.31 23.41
N GLY A 339 16.76 -16.86 22.48
CA GLY A 339 15.54 -17.59 22.08
C GLY A 339 15.85 -18.96 21.48
N GLU A 340 16.90 -19.09 20.66
CA GLU A 340 17.38 -20.36 20.12
C GLU A 340 17.89 -21.29 21.23
N ALA A 341 18.75 -20.79 22.12
CA ALA A 341 19.34 -21.57 23.21
C ALA A 341 18.29 -22.06 24.22
N THR A 342 17.24 -21.31 24.46
CA THR A 342 16.18 -21.61 25.45
C THR A 342 14.96 -22.31 24.84
N GLY A 343 14.88 -22.41 23.51
CA GLY A 343 13.69 -22.91 22.79
C GLY A 343 12.48 -21.97 22.82
N ALA A 344 12.68 -20.70 23.24
CA ALA A 344 11.62 -19.68 23.33
C ALA A 344 11.75 -18.63 22.23
N LEU A 345 12.13 -19.05 21.01
CA LEU A 345 12.42 -18.17 19.88
C LEU A 345 11.20 -17.35 19.46
N ASP A 346 10.01 -17.96 19.47
CA ASP A 346 8.73 -17.30 19.15
C ASP A 346 8.45 -16.12 20.09
N THR A 347 8.62 -16.33 21.39
CA THR A 347 8.44 -15.30 22.42
C THR A 347 9.46 -14.16 22.26
N MET A 348 10.73 -14.48 22.00
CA MET A 348 11.77 -13.48 21.79
C MET A 348 11.48 -12.65 20.52
N LEU A 349 11.12 -13.29 19.42
CA LEU A 349 10.76 -12.61 18.17
C LEU A 349 9.54 -11.69 18.33
N GLU A 350 8.54 -12.11 19.12
CA GLU A 350 7.37 -11.26 19.41
C GLU A 350 7.78 -10.01 20.21
N LYS A 351 8.61 -10.16 21.24
CA LYS A 351 9.13 -9.02 22.02
C LYS A 351 9.97 -8.06 21.20
N ILE A 352 10.84 -8.58 20.33
CA ILE A 352 11.61 -7.76 19.40
C ILE A 352 10.68 -6.99 18.47
N ALA A 353 9.67 -7.66 17.91
CA ALA A 353 8.73 -7.05 17.01
C ALA A 353 7.92 -5.93 17.68
N ASP A 354 7.42 -6.14 18.91
CA ASP A 354 6.70 -5.10 19.66
C ASP A 354 7.59 -3.90 19.99
N PHE A 355 8.84 -4.13 20.36
CA PHE A 355 9.81 -3.07 20.60
C PHE A 355 10.09 -2.26 19.31
N TYR A 356 10.34 -2.96 18.20
CA TYR A 356 10.64 -2.28 16.93
C TYR A 356 9.42 -1.61 16.30
N ASP A 357 8.20 -2.06 16.55
CA ASP A 357 7.00 -1.32 16.17
C ASP A 357 6.99 0.07 16.85
N GLY A 358 7.29 0.15 18.14
CA GLY A 358 7.44 1.43 18.86
C GLY A 358 8.61 2.28 18.37
N GLU A 359 9.75 1.65 18.07
CA GLU A 359 10.91 2.33 17.49
C GLU A 359 10.64 2.92 16.10
N VAL A 360 9.82 2.24 15.29
CA VAL A 360 9.37 2.77 14.00
C VAL A 360 8.44 3.96 14.18
N ASP A 361 7.48 3.88 15.11
CA ASP A 361 6.60 5.01 15.43
C ASP A 361 7.42 6.25 15.82
N THR A 362 8.36 6.09 16.75
CA THR A 362 9.28 7.16 17.16
C THR A 362 10.12 7.71 15.99
N ALA A 363 10.62 6.84 15.12
CA ALA A 363 11.42 7.25 13.97
C ALA A 363 10.59 8.00 12.92
N VAL A 364 9.32 7.64 12.74
CA VAL A 364 8.37 8.34 11.84
C VAL A 364 8.07 9.73 12.38
N ASP A 365 7.84 9.88 13.68
CA ASP A 365 7.59 11.17 14.33
C ASP A 365 8.82 12.07 14.25
N ALA A 366 10.01 11.55 14.53
CA ALA A 366 11.27 12.26 14.40
C ALA A 366 11.52 12.72 12.96
N LEU A 367 11.25 11.86 11.96
CA LEU A 367 11.37 12.20 10.54
C LEU A 367 10.44 13.34 10.17
N THR A 368 9.19 13.30 10.61
CA THR A 368 8.20 14.36 10.33
C THR A 368 8.64 15.68 10.94
N SER A 369 9.10 15.67 12.19
CA SER A 369 9.59 16.86 12.89
C SER A 369 10.85 17.46 12.24
N MET A 370 11.73 16.62 11.67
CA MET A 370 12.91 17.10 10.94
C MET A 370 12.58 17.70 9.56
N LEU A 371 11.51 17.20 8.92
CA LEU A 371 11.09 17.72 7.61
C LEU A 371 10.53 19.13 7.71
N GLU A 372 9.91 19.52 8.82
CA GLU A 372 9.27 20.83 8.98
C GLU A 372 10.28 22.00 8.86
N PRO A 373 11.40 22.06 9.62
CA PRO A 373 12.42 23.10 9.43
C PRO A 373 13.02 23.09 8.02
N LEU A 374 13.23 21.92 7.44
CA LEU A 374 13.78 21.81 6.08
C LEU A 374 12.82 22.39 5.04
N LEU A 375 11.51 22.13 5.19
CA LEU A 375 10.48 22.71 4.34
C LEU A 375 10.40 24.23 4.52
N MET A 376 10.51 24.74 5.74
CA MET A 376 10.54 26.19 6.00
C MET A 376 11.74 26.87 5.34
N VAL A 377 12.93 26.29 5.44
CA VAL A 377 14.13 26.82 4.77
C VAL A 377 14.00 26.76 3.25
N PHE A 378 13.46 25.66 2.72
CA PHE A 378 13.23 25.51 1.28
C PHE A 378 12.21 26.54 0.75
N LEU A 379 11.07 26.67 1.41
CA LEU A 379 10.01 27.61 1.04
C LEU A 379 10.48 29.07 1.21
N GLY A 380 11.02 29.42 2.37
CA GLY A 380 11.52 30.74 2.67
C GLY A 380 12.64 31.16 1.72
N GLY A 381 13.60 30.27 1.47
CA GLY A 381 14.69 30.50 0.54
C GLY A 381 14.23 30.65 -0.90
N SER A 382 13.32 29.77 -1.35
CA SER A 382 12.82 29.82 -2.73
C SER A 382 11.94 31.06 -2.98
N ILE A 383 10.94 31.29 -2.14
CA ILE A 383 10.00 32.42 -2.30
C ILE A 383 10.72 33.74 -1.98
N GLY A 384 11.48 33.78 -0.88
CA GLY A 384 12.26 34.97 -0.53
C GLY A 384 13.28 35.33 -1.60
N GLY A 385 13.99 34.36 -2.16
CA GLY A 385 14.91 34.53 -3.28
C GLY A 385 14.23 35.13 -4.52
N LEU A 386 13.04 34.60 -4.87
CA LEU A 386 12.22 35.15 -5.98
C LEU A 386 11.80 36.59 -5.71
N VAL A 387 11.29 36.88 -4.51
CA VAL A 387 10.87 38.23 -4.11
C VAL A 387 12.04 39.20 -4.17
N ILE A 388 13.20 38.86 -3.59
CA ILE A 388 14.41 39.70 -3.64
C ILE A 388 14.83 39.95 -5.08
N ALA A 389 14.86 38.91 -5.91
CA ALA A 389 15.23 39.04 -7.32
C ALA A 389 14.28 39.95 -8.12
N MET A 390 13.00 40.01 -7.75
CA MET A 390 12.00 40.91 -8.37
C MET A 390 12.12 42.34 -7.90
N TYR A 391 12.40 42.58 -6.60
CA TYR A 391 12.48 43.92 -6.06
C TYR A 391 13.84 44.62 -6.30
N LEU A 392 14.92 43.83 -6.52
CA LEU A 392 16.28 44.38 -6.70
C LEU A 392 16.38 45.41 -7.85
N PRO A 393 15.74 45.20 -9.03
CA PRO A 393 15.73 46.22 -10.10
C PRO A 393 15.06 47.53 -9.67
N ILE A 394 13.96 47.45 -8.90
CA ILE A 394 13.21 48.62 -8.42
C ILE A 394 14.11 49.48 -7.54
N PHE A 395 14.85 48.89 -6.61
CA PHE A 395 15.79 49.61 -5.75
C PHE A 395 16.94 50.24 -6.54
N LYS A 396 17.47 49.56 -7.58
CA LYS A 396 18.52 50.14 -8.44
C LYS A 396 18.01 51.32 -9.24
N MET A 397 16.78 51.27 -9.75
CA MET A 397 16.16 52.38 -10.49
C MET A 397 15.91 53.59 -9.56
N ALA A 398 15.37 53.36 -8.37
CA ALA A 398 15.15 54.43 -7.39
C ALA A 398 16.47 55.16 -7.02
N GLY A 399 17.56 54.42 -6.88
CA GLY A 399 18.90 55.00 -6.65
C GLY A 399 19.50 55.77 -7.84
N ALA A 400 19.10 55.42 -9.08
CA ALA A 400 19.56 56.13 -10.30
C ALA A 400 18.78 57.41 -10.61
N ILE A 401 17.54 57.54 -10.06
CA ILE A 401 16.69 58.74 -10.22
C ILE A 401 16.95 59.79 -9.09
N GLY A 402 17.49 59.34 -7.94
CA GLY A 402 17.73 60.16 -6.77
C GLY A 402 19.18 60.69 -6.59
N GLY A 403 20.09 60.40 -7.52
CA GLY A 403 21.44 60.90 -7.62
C GLY A 403 21.61 61.65 -8.94
#